data_74f7033f7803b4c716bb226b41fc331a
#
_entry.id   74f7033f7803b4c716bb226b41fc331a
#
_cell.length_a   1.000
_cell.length_b   1.000
_cell.length_c   1.000
_cell.angle_alpha   90.00
_cell.angle_beta   90.00
_cell.angle_gamma   90.00
#
_symmetry.space_group_name_H-M   'P 1'
#
loop_
_entity.id
_entity.type
_entity.pdbx_description
1 polymer ?
#
loop_
_entity_poly.entity_id
_entity_poly.type
_entity_poly.pdbx_seq_one_letter_code
_entity_poly.pdbx_strand_id
1 'polypeptide(L)'
;MSAAATLLRDVFGFDGFRPGQQEIVEAVTRGENVLAIMPTGGGKSLCFQMPALLRDGVTVVISPLIALMRDQVRALQELGVGAGALTSGNTPEETDAVWEGLEAGTLRLLYMAPERLAAGSVTGMLRRVGVSMIAVDEAHCVSQWGHDFRPDYLRIGELRRALDVPLAAFTATADAETQLEIVQKLFDGAPPRAFLRGFDRPNIHLAFAAKNTPRAQILNFAAARKGQSGIVYCGTRAKTEGLAKALRDDGHVALHYHGGMEAEDRRIAERRFQQEDGLIVVATVAFGMGIDKPDIRWVAHADLPKSIEAYYQEIGRAGRDGAPAETLTLFGPDDIRLRRKAGDPDTLRR
;
A
#
# COMPACT_ATOMS: atom_id res chain seq x y z
N MET A 1 -0.89 29.72 12.32
CA MET A 1 -0.92 28.31 11.86
C MET A 1 -0.06 28.21 10.63
N SER A 2 0.69 27.11 10.44
CA SER A 2 1.50 26.93 9.23
C SER A 2 0.56 26.69 8.02
N ALA A 3 1.01 27.05 6.81
CA ALA A 3 0.26 26.78 5.57
C ALA A 3 -0.14 25.29 5.45
N ALA A 4 0.73 24.39 5.92
CA ALA A 4 0.46 22.97 5.95
C ALA A 4 -0.70 22.60 6.91
N ALA A 5 -0.76 23.19 8.11
CA ALA A 5 -1.84 22.94 9.07
C ALA A 5 -3.21 23.47 8.56
N THR A 6 -3.20 24.60 7.88
CA THR A 6 -4.41 25.15 7.24
C THR A 6 -4.89 24.23 6.13
N LEU A 7 -4.00 23.82 5.22
CA LEU A 7 -4.31 22.90 4.11
C LEU A 7 -4.82 21.53 4.62
N LEU A 8 -4.21 20.99 5.68
CA LEU A 8 -4.62 19.72 6.29
C LEU A 8 -6.09 19.76 6.72
N ARG A 9 -6.52 20.85 7.35
CA ARG A 9 -7.90 20.99 7.81
C ARG A 9 -8.86 21.33 6.69
N ASP A 10 -8.50 22.33 5.87
CA ASP A 10 -9.45 22.92 4.91
C ASP A 10 -9.67 22.02 3.68
N VAL A 11 -8.68 21.22 3.27
CA VAL A 11 -8.79 20.31 2.14
C VAL A 11 -9.00 18.87 2.58
N PHE A 12 -8.20 18.37 3.54
CA PHE A 12 -8.25 16.96 3.93
C PHE A 12 -9.16 16.67 5.12
N GLY A 13 -9.68 17.70 5.81
CA GLY A 13 -10.64 17.55 6.91
C GLY A 13 -10.04 16.98 8.19
N PHE A 14 -8.72 17.03 8.38
CA PHE A 14 -8.06 16.52 9.58
C PHE A 14 -7.69 17.66 10.54
N ASP A 15 -7.97 17.46 11.82
CA ASP A 15 -7.65 18.45 12.86
C ASP A 15 -6.15 18.58 13.16
N GLY A 16 -5.36 17.56 12.85
CA GLY A 16 -3.92 17.54 13.09
C GLY A 16 -3.18 16.41 12.41
N PHE A 17 -1.87 16.58 12.30
CA PHE A 17 -0.96 15.55 11.80
C PHE A 17 -0.86 14.37 12.76
N ARG A 18 -0.74 13.17 12.23
CA ARG A 18 -0.30 12.02 13.00
C ARG A 18 1.19 12.20 13.40
N PRO A 19 1.65 11.52 14.48
CA PRO A 19 3.04 11.63 14.90
C PRO A 19 4.02 11.41 13.75
N GLY A 20 4.90 12.39 13.53
CA GLY A 20 5.95 12.36 12.52
C GLY A 20 5.54 12.72 11.09
N GLN A 21 4.26 12.86 10.77
CA GLN A 21 3.83 13.28 9.43
C GLN A 21 4.26 14.71 9.10
N GLN A 22 4.11 15.64 10.06
CA GLN A 22 4.41 17.06 9.85
C GLN A 22 5.86 17.27 9.41
N GLU A 23 6.82 16.64 10.07
CA GLU A 23 8.24 16.76 9.74
C GLU A 23 8.55 16.26 8.32
N ILE A 24 7.89 15.17 7.89
CA ILE A 24 8.04 14.62 6.54
C ILE A 24 7.44 15.58 5.53
N VAL A 25 6.19 16.03 5.75
CA VAL A 25 5.52 17.01 4.88
C VAL A 25 6.37 18.26 4.70
N GLU A 26 6.91 18.81 5.80
CA GLU A 26 7.76 19.98 5.74
C GLU A 26 9.07 19.74 4.96
N ALA A 27 9.75 18.61 5.17
CA ALA A 27 10.97 18.27 4.43
C ALA A 27 10.71 18.14 2.94
N VAL A 28 9.66 17.39 2.57
CA VAL A 28 9.27 17.21 1.16
C VAL A 28 8.83 18.54 0.52
N THR A 29 8.09 19.38 1.26
CA THR A 29 7.67 20.71 0.77
C THR A 29 8.89 21.59 0.48
N ARG A 30 9.95 21.53 1.29
CA ARG A 30 11.22 22.25 1.04
C ARG A 30 12.02 21.71 -0.14
N GLY A 31 11.62 20.58 -0.76
CA GLY A 31 12.35 19.96 -1.85
C GLY A 31 13.54 19.13 -1.42
N GLU A 32 13.55 18.65 -0.18
CA GLU A 32 14.56 17.69 0.28
C GLU A 32 14.32 16.31 -0.33
N ASN A 33 15.40 15.57 -0.63
CA ASN A 33 15.30 14.15 -0.91
C ASN A 33 14.97 13.41 0.38
N VAL A 34 13.92 12.59 0.37
CA VAL A 34 13.37 11.94 1.57
C VAL A 34 13.23 10.44 1.38
N LEU A 35 13.61 9.67 2.39
CA LEU A 35 13.22 8.27 2.58
C LEU A 35 12.40 8.15 3.85
N ALA A 36 11.10 7.87 3.72
CA ALA A 36 10.19 7.71 4.84
C ALA A 36 9.75 6.24 4.98
N ILE A 37 10.16 5.61 6.06
CA ILE A 37 9.72 4.26 6.44
C ILE A 37 8.65 4.45 7.52
N MET A 38 7.40 4.16 7.16
CA MET A 38 6.22 4.40 7.99
C MET A 38 5.30 3.18 7.95
N PRO A 39 4.71 2.78 9.07
CA PRO A 39 3.83 1.62 9.10
C PRO A 39 2.63 1.77 8.15
N THR A 40 2.07 0.65 7.74
CA THR A 40 0.78 0.64 7.03
C THR A 40 -0.28 1.33 7.90
N GLY A 41 -1.09 2.20 7.29
CA GLY A 41 -2.04 3.05 8.03
C GLY A 41 -1.41 4.28 8.69
N GLY A 42 -0.09 4.48 8.59
CA GLY A 42 0.60 5.67 9.09
C GLY A 42 0.33 6.97 8.32
N GLY A 43 -0.45 6.91 7.24
CA GLY A 43 -0.81 8.07 6.43
C GLY A 43 0.29 8.52 5.48
N LYS A 44 1.03 7.57 4.89
CA LYS A 44 2.08 7.83 3.88
C LYS A 44 1.61 8.72 2.73
N SER A 45 0.39 8.46 2.21
CA SER A 45 -0.14 9.21 1.06
C SER A 45 -0.24 10.70 1.32
N LEU A 46 -0.65 11.09 2.52
CA LEU A 46 -0.75 12.49 2.91
C LEU A 46 0.63 13.19 2.88
N CYS A 47 1.71 12.46 3.18
CA CYS A 47 3.08 12.98 3.21
C CYS A 47 3.62 13.39 1.82
N PHE A 48 2.99 12.98 0.72
CA PHE A 48 3.31 13.48 -0.62
C PHE A 48 2.15 14.25 -1.26
N GLN A 49 0.90 13.98 -0.89
CA GLN A 49 -0.26 14.71 -1.41
C GLN A 49 -0.27 16.18 -0.94
N MET A 50 0.02 16.42 0.34
CA MET A 50 0.10 17.79 0.86
C MET A 50 1.23 18.62 0.23
N PRO A 51 2.50 18.13 0.15
CA PRO A 51 3.55 18.85 -0.57
C PRO A 51 3.20 19.15 -2.02
N ALA A 52 2.49 18.25 -2.72
CA ALA A 52 2.02 18.49 -4.09
C ALA A 52 1.12 19.72 -4.22
N LEU A 53 0.38 20.06 -3.18
CA LEU A 53 -0.50 21.24 -3.15
C LEU A 53 0.24 22.51 -2.65
N LEU A 54 1.33 22.34 -1.91
CA LEU A 54 2.13 23.45 -1.35
C LEU A 54 3.27 23.89 -2.28
N ARG A 55 3.63 23.09 -3.27
CA ARG A 55 4.68 23.37 -4.25
C ARG A 55 4.06 23.72 -5.60
N ASP A 56 4.74 24.58 -6.37
CA ASP A 56 4.32 24.85 -7.74
C ASP A 56 4.74 23.70 -8.68
N GLY A 57 3.88 23.40 -9.66
CA GLY A 57 4.11 22.32 -10.63
C GLY A 57 3.36 21.03 -10.27
N VAL A 58 3.67 19.97 -11.00
CA VAL A 58 3.03 18.66 -10.90
C VAL A 58 3.89 17.71 -10.07
N THR A 59 3.29 17.00 -9.12
CA THR A 59 3.93 15.88 -8.43
C THR A 59 3.61 14.59 -9.17
N VAL A 60 4.65 13.87 -9.59
CA VAL A 60 4.52 12.53 -10.18
C VAL A 60 4.59 11.49 -9.05
N VAL A 61 3.55 10.70 -8.89
CA VAL A 61 3.47 9.63 -7.89
C VAL A 61 3.60 8.29 -8.58
N ILE A 62 4.69 7.58 -8.36
CA ILE A 62 4.89 6.22 -8.87
C ILE A 62 4.38 5.22 -7.84
N SER A 63 3.40 4.40 -8.22
CA SER A 63 2.84 3.35 -7.36
C SER A 63 2.63 2.06 -8.15
N PRO A 64 2.84 0.88 -7.52
CA PRO A 64 2.72 -0.41 -8.20
C PRO A 64 1.27 -0.92 -8.31
N LEU A 65 0.32 -0.22 -7.72
CA LEU A 65 -1.02 -0.72 -7.47
C LEU A 65 -2.08 0.13 -8.19
N ILE A 66 -2.52 -0.32 -9.35
CA ILE A 66 -3.47 0.40 -10.20
C ILE A 66 -4.78 0.70 -9.48
N ALA A 67 -5.32 -0.27 -8.71
CA ALA A 67 -6.56 -0.08 -7.97
C ALA A 67 -6.41 1.04 -6.93
N LEU A 68 -5.32 1.00 -6.14
CA LEU A 68 -5.04 2.03 -5.13
C LEU A 68 -4.85 3.41 -5.75
N MET A 69 -4.14 3.51 -6.89
CA MET A 69 -3.97 4.77 -7.60
C MET A 69 -5.33 5.38 -8.00
N ARG A 70 -6.23 4.56 -8.53
CA ARG A 70 -7.58 5.01 -8.93
C ARG A 70 -8.41 5.48 -7.75
N ASP A 71 -8.35 4.76 -6.63
CA ASP A 71 -9.04 5.15 -5.40
C ASP A 71 -8.49 6.46 -4.83
N GLN A 72 -7.16 6.63 -4.81
CA GLN A 72 -6.54 7.87 -4.37
C GLN A 72 -6.87 9.05 -5.28
N VAL A 73 -6.84 8.86 -6.60
CA VAL A 73 -7.23 9.90 -7.56
C VAL A 73 -8.68 10.31 -7.35
N ARG A 74 -9.61 9.35 -7.21
CA ARG A 74 -11.02 9.64 -6.96
C ARG A 74 -11.21 10.43 -5.67
N ALA A 75 -10.60 9.99 -4.57
CA ALA A 75 -10.67 10.68 -3.29
C ALA A 75 -10.15 12.12 -3.37
N LEU A 76 -9.05 12.35 -4.09
CA LEU A 76 -8.51 13.70 -4.29
C LEU A 76 -9.44 14.57 -5.13
N GLN A 77 -10.04 14.02 -6.19
CA GLN A 77 -11.00 14.73 -7.03
C GLN A 77 -12.27 15.10 -6.26
N GLU A 78 -12.75 14.22 -5.37
CA GLU A 78 -13.88 14.50 -4.46
C GLU A 78 -13.56 15.66 -3.48
N LEU A 79 -12.29 15.85 -3.13
CA LEU A 79 -11.80 16.98 -2.34
C LEU A 79 -11.53 18.24 -3.19
N GLY A 80 -11.84 18.22 -4.49
CA GLY A 80 -11.58 19.33 -5.41
C GLY A 80 -10.13 19.48 -5.84
N VAL A 81 -9.29 18.47 -5.60
CA VAL A 81 -7.86 18.46 -5.99
C VAL A 81 -7.70 17.87 -7.38
N GLY A 82 -7.05 18.59 -8.27
CA GLY A 82 -6.72 18.11 -9.62
C GLY A 82 -5.72 16.93 -9.54
N ALA A 83 -6.20 15.73 -9.81
CA ALA A 83 -5.41 14.51 -9.84
C ALA A 83 -5.82 13.62 -11.03
N GLY A 84 -4.85 12.92 -11.61
CA GLY A 84 -5.06 11.97 -12.69
C GLY A 84 -4.15 10.76 -12.57
N ALA A 85 -4.48 9.68 -13.29
CA ALA A 85 -3.67 8.46 -13.31
C ALA A 85 -3.39 7.99 -14.73
N LEU A 86 -2.13 7.59 -15.00
CA LEU A 86 -1.70 6.92 -16.21
C LEU A 86 -1.32 5.46 -15.90
N THR A 87 -2.19 4.55 -16.30
CA THR A 87 -2.05 3.11 -16.07
C THR A 87 -2.22 2.34 -17.39
N SER A 88 -1.92 1.05 -17.39
CA SER A 88 -2.19 0.16 -18.54
C SER A 88 -3.69 -0.09 -18.77
N GLY A 89 -4.53 0.23 -17.80
CA GLY A 89 -5.98 0.04 -17.89
C GLY A 89 -6.76 1.31 -18.24
N ASN A 90 -6.09 2.40 -18.66
CA ASN A 90 -6.77 3.59 -19.14
C ASN A 90 -7.30 3.39 -20.56
N THR A 91 -8.48 3.94 -20.85
CA THR A 91 -8.92 4.14 -22.24
C THR A 91 -8.12 5.27 -22.91
N PRO A 92 -8.13 5.36 -24.25
CA PRO A 92 -7.54 6.50 -24.94
C PRO A 92 -8.07 7.84 -24.44
N GLU A 93 -9.38 7.96 -24.27
CA GLU A 93 -10.06 9.17 -23.80
C GLU A 93 -9.63 9.57 -22.38
N GLU A 94 -9.51 8.58 -21.47
CA GLU A 94 -8.97 8.81 -20.11
C GLU A 94 -7.53 9.30 -20.15
N THR A 95 -6.73 8.75 -21.05
CA THR A 95 -5.33 9.13 -21.23
C THR A 95 -5.23 10.56 -21.76
N ASP A 96 -6.01 10.91 -22.77
CA ASP A 96 -6.05 12.24 -23.37
C ASP A 96 -6.50 13.30 -22.37
N ALA A 97 -7.54 13.02 -21.57
CA ALA A 97 -8.02 13.92 -20.52
C ALA A 97 -6.94 14.20 -19.45
N VAL A 98 -6.11 13.20 -19.09
CA VAL A 98 -5.00 13.40 -18.16
C VAL A 98 -3.94 14.33 -18.79
N TRP A 99 -3.59 14.14 -20.07
CA TRP A 99 -2.61 14.99 -20.74
C TRP A 99 -3.12 16.41 -20.93
N GLU A 100 -4.38 16.59 -21.31
CA GLU A 100 -5.01 17.92 -21.40
C GLU A 100 -4.98 18.65 -20.05
N GLY A 101 -5.30 17.95 -18.96
CA GLY A 101 -5.25 18.50 -17.60
C GLY A 101 -3.83 18.89 -17.16
N LEU A 102 -2.82 18.13 -17.57
CA LEU A 102 -1.42 18.45 -17.32
C LEU A 102 -0.97 19.71 -18.11
N GLU A 103 -1.30 19.78 -19.39
CA GLU A 103 -0.97 20.91 -20.26
C GLU A 103 -1.70 22.20 -19.84
N ALA A 104 -2.95 22.06 -19.38
CA ALA A 104 -3.73 23.18 -18.83
C ALA A 104 -3.29 23.62 -17.42
N GLY A 105 -2.38 22.85 -16.76
CA GLY A 105 -1.92 23.14 -15.41
C GLY A 105 -2.98 22.93 -14.31
N THR A 106 -4.04 22.17 -14.61
CA THR A 106 -5.12 21.87 -13.66
C THR A 106 -4.81 20.68 -12.77
N LEU A 107 -3.87 19.80 -13.17
CA LEU A 107 -3.46 18.66 -12.36
C LEU A 107 -2.28 19.03 -11.45
N ARG A 108 -2.42 18.70 -10.18
CA ARG A 108 -1.38 18.84 -9.13
C ARG A 108 -0.68 17.51 -8.86
N LEU A 109 -1.38 16.39 -9.04
CA LEU A 109 -0.84 15.04 -8.86
C LEU A 109 -1.11 14.19 -10.10
N LEU A 110 -0.06 13.55 -10.57
CA LEU A 110 -0.10 12.54 -11.62
C LEU A 110 0.35 11.21 -11.05
N TYR A 111 -0.58 10.28 -10.84
CA TYR A 111 -0.27 8.90 -10.49
C TYR A 111 0.13 8.12 -11.73
N MET A 112 1.19 7.34 -11.62
CA MET A 112 1.72 6.60 -12.76
C MET A 112 2.16 5.20 -12.33
N ALA A 113 1.76 4.20 -13.10
CA ALA A 113 2.27 2.85 -12.96
C ALA A 113 3.72 2.78 -13.49
N PRO A 114 4.63 2.05 -12.80
CA PRO A 114 6.06 2.04 -13.15
C PRO A 114 6.35 1.55 -14.57
N GLU A 115 5.55 0.64 -15.11
CA GLU A 115 5.67 0.16 -16.50
C GLU A 115 5.47 1.25 -17.55
N ARG A 116 4.76 2.33 -17.21
CA ARG A 116 4.59 3.49 -18.11
C ARG A 116 5.90 4.25 -18.36
N LEU A 117 6.87 4.12 -17.46
CA LEU A 117 8.20 4.72 -17.60
C LEU A 117 9.02 4.09 -18.74
N ALA A 118 8.63 2.91 -19.21
CA ALA A 118 9.26 2.26 -20.37
C ALA A 118 8.96 2.97 -21.70
N ALA A 119 7.87 3.75 -21.77
CA ALA A 119 7.52 4.51 -22.95
C ALA A 119 8.38 5.78 -23.05
N GLY A 120 9.33 5.82 -23.97
CA GLY A 120 10.31 6.91 -24.10
C GLY A 120 9.72 8.32 -24.31
N SER A 121 8.45 8.44 -24.70
CA SER A 121 7.73 9.69 -24.84
C SER A 121 7.36 10.36 -23.52
N VAL A 122 7.18 9.58 -22.45
CA VAL A 122 6.69 10.06 -21.14
C VAL A 122 7.64 11.06 -20.50
N THR A 123 8.94 10.78 -20.46
CA THR A 123 9.93 11.69 -19.88
C THR A 123 9.96 13.06 -20.60
N GLY A 124 9.84 13.07 -21.93
CA GLY A 124 9.77 14.29 -22.70
C GLY A 124 8.52 15.13 -22.41
N MET A 125 7.40 14.48 -22.21
CA MET A 125 6.14 15.14 -21.84
C MET A 125 6.22 15.70 -20.41
N LEU A 126 6.72 14.95 -19.45
CA LEU A 126 6.89 15.39 -18.07
C LEU A 126 7.82 16.61 -17.94
N ARG A 127 8.85 16.70 -18.76
CA ARG A 127 9.70 17.91 -18.81
C ARG A 127 8.93 19.15 -19.23
N ARG A 128 7.99 19.03 -20.16
CA ARG A 128 7.20 20.18 -20.66
C ARG A 128 6.19 20.70 -19.64
N VAL A 129 5.58 19.81 -18.87
CA VAL A 129 4.54 20.19 -17.91
C VAL A 129 5.05 20.72 -16.57
N GLY A 130 6.36 20.67 -16.31
CA GLY A 130 6.95 21.24 -15.10
C GLY A 130 6.70 20.37 -13.87
N VAL A 131 7.38 19.21 -13.80
CA VAL A 131 7.34 18.35 -12.60
C VAL A 131 8.09 19.03 -11.46
N SER A 132 7.45 19.08 -10.29
CA SER A 132 8.01 19.68 -9.05
C SER A 132 8.75 18.70 -8.19
N MET A 133 8.33 17.42 -8.20
CA MET A 133 8.94 16.33 -7.44
C MET A 133 8.42 14.98 -7.92
N ILE A 134 9.15 13.92 -7.56
CA ILE A 134 8.72 12.53 -7.72
C ILE A 134 8.45 11.95 -6.32
N ALA A 135 7.26 11.39 -6.12
CA ALA A 135 6.95 10.56 -4.97
C ALA A 135 6.93 9.08 -5.39
N VAL A 136 7.57 8.23 -4.62
CA VAL A 136 7.63 6.78 -4.88
C VAL A 136 6.93 6.06 -3.75
N ASP A 137 5.76 5.50 -4.04
CA ASP A 137 5.06 4.63 -3.10
C ASP A 137 5.58 3.21 -3.22
N GLU A 138 5.54 2.46 -2.11
CA GLU A 138 6.08 1.11 -1.98
C GLU A 138 7.53 0.99 -2.51
N ALA A 139 8.38 1.93 -2.10
CA ALA A 139 9.75 2.04 -2.60
C ALA A 139 10.60 0.78 -2.42
N HIS A 140 10.22 -0.14 -1.50
CA HIS A 140 10.87 -1.45 -1.35
C HIS A 140 10.80 -2.30 -2.62
N CYS A 141 9.87 -2.02 -3.55
CA CYS A 141 9.80 -2.70 -4.84
C CYS A 141 11.03 -2.50 -5.74
N VAL A 142 11.91 -1.56 -5.44
CA VAL A 142 13.18 -1.38 -6.16
C VAL A 142 14.23 -2.41 -5.77
N SER A 143 14.08 -3.06 -4.60
CA SER A 143 15.06 -4.00 -4.06
C SER A 143 14.90 -5.39 -4.64
N GLN A 144 16.00 -5.94 -5.15
CA GLN A 144 16.06 -7.32 -5.63
C GLN A 144 15.97 -8.35 -4.49
N TRP A 145 16.32 -7.93 -3.27
CA TRP A 145 16.20 -8.73 -2.05
C TRP A 145 14.80 -8.64 -1.42
N GLY A 146 13.99 -7.68 -1.88
CA GLY A 146 12.62 -7.50 -1.43
C GLY A 146 11.69 -8.59 -1.96
N HIS A 147 10.64 -8.86 -1.21
CA HIS A 147 9.63 -9.88 -1.55
C HIS A 147 8.70 -9.48 -2.72
N ASP A 148 8.75 -8.24 -3.19
CA ASP A 148 7.92 -7.68 -4.27
C ASP A 148 8.77 -6.86 -5.27
N PHE A 149 9.91 -7.40 -5.67
CA PHE A 149 10.80 -6.75 -6.64
C PHE A 149 10.10 -6.52 -7.97
N ARG A 150 10.20 -5.29 -8.48
CA ARG A 150 9.65 -4.88 -9.77
C ARG A 150 10.73 -4.19 -10.61
N PRO A 151 11.17 -4.82 -11.71
CA PRO A 151 12.25 -4.27 -12.55
C PRO A 151 12.00 -2.84 -13.05
N ASP A 152 10.74 -2.49 -13.31
CA ASP A 152 10.38 -1.14 -13.78
C ASP A 152 10.67 -0.03 -12.77
N TYR A 153 10.78 -0.36 -11.46
CA TYR A 153 11.18 0.61 -10.43
C TYR A 153 12.61 1.12 -10.61
N LEU A 154 13.49 0.36 -11.28
CA LEU A 154 14.86 0.79 -11.58
C LEU A 154 14.89 2.02 -12.50
N ARG A 155 13.84 2.22 -13.30
CA ARG A 155 13.72 3.38 -14.21
C ARG A 155 13.40 4.69 -13.49
N ILE A 156 12.96 4.63 -12.24
CA ILE A 156 12.61 5.83 -11.44
C ILE A 156 13.86 6.70 -11.21
N GLY A 157 15.01 6.09 -10.94
CA GLY A 157 16.27 6.82 -10.82
C GLY A 157 16.67 7.53 -12.12
N GLU A 158 16.44 6.90 -13.27
CA GLU A 158 16.68 7.51 -14.59
C GLU A 158 15.74 8.71 -14.82
N LEU A 159 14.45 8.55 -14.49
CA LEU A 159 13.46 9.63 -14.59
C LEU A 159 13.85 10.82 -13.70
N ARG A 160 14.25 10.57 -12.46
CA ARG A 160 14.68 11.62 -11.52
C ARG A 160 15.85 12.41 -12.09
N ARG A 161 16.89 11.74 -12.58
CA ARG A 161 18.03 12.41 -13.23
C ARG A 161 17.62 13.22 -14.46
N ALA A 162 16.73 12.65 -15.26
CA ALA A 162 16.25 13.29 -16.48
C ALA A 162 15.41 14.55 -16.23
N LEU A 163 14.68 14.61 -15.10
CA LEU A 163 13.86 15.76 -14.71
C LEU A 163 14.58 16.73 -13.77
N ASP A 164 15.66 16.29 -13.11
CA ASP A 164 16.43 17.05 -12.11
C ASP A 164 15.53 17.60 -10.99
N VAL A 165 14.73 16.72 -10.38
CA VAL A 165 13.78 17.08 -9.34
C VAL A 165 14.03 16.28 -8.05
N PRO A 166 13.61 16.80 -6.87
CA PRO A 166 13.67 16.05 -5.62
C PRO A 166 12.79 14.80 -5.68
N LEU A 167 13.18 13.78 -4.91
CA LEU A 167 12.46 12.53 -4.80
C LEU A 167 12.16 12.23 -3.32
N ALA A 168 10.91 11.83 -3.07
CA ALA A 168 10.47 11.35 -1.78
C ALA A 168 10.01 9.87 -1.91
N ALA A 169 10.73 8.96 -1.27
CA ALA A 169 10.46 7.53 -1.28
C ALA A 169 9.74 7.10 0.00
N PHE A 170 8.66 6.35 -0.15
CA PHE A 170 7.80 5.89 0.94
C PHE A 170 7.67 4.37 0.91
N THR A 171 7.81 3.74 2.06
CA THR A 171 7.55 2.31 2.20
C THR A 171 7.05 1.98 3.61
N ALA A 172 6.34 0.86 3.74
CA ALA A 172 5.93 0.36 5.05
C ALA A 172 7.05 -0.43 5.72
N THR A 173 7.88 -1.11 4.95
CA THR A 173 8.92 -2.02 5.43
C THR A 173 10.17 -1.86 4.59
N ALA A 174 11.32 -1.79 5.23
CA ALA A 174 12.62 -1.91 4.60
C ALA A 174 13.65 -2.32 5.66
N ASP A 175 14.26 -3.48 5.49
CA ASP A 175 15.44 -3.86 6.24
C ASP A 175 16.68 -3.05 5.80
N ALA A 176 17.81 -3.26 6.44
CA ALA A 176 19.01 -2.47 6.14
C ALA A 176 19.51 -2.65 4.69
N GLU A 177 19.37 -3.85 4.13
CA GLU A 177 19.78 -4.15 2.76
C GLU A 177 18.84 -3.46 1.76
N THR A 178 17.55 -3.55 1.97
CA THR A 178 16.54 -2.85 1.16
C THR A 178 16.71 -1.33 1.21
N GLN A 179 17.01 -0.76 2.40
CA GLN A 179 17.29 0.67 2.53
C GLN A 179 18.51 1.09 1.71
N LEU A 180 19.58 0.30 1.75
CA LEU A 180 20.78 0.56 0.94
C LEU A 180 20.47 0.52 -0.55
N GLU A 181 19.69 -0.46 -1.03
CA GLU A 181 19.30 -0.52 -2.43
C GLU A 181 18.41 0.65 -2.85
N ILE A 182 17.45 1.06 -2.01
CA ILE A 182 16.64 2.26 -2.25
C ILE A 182 17.56 3.48 -2.44
N VAL A 183 18.53 3.68 -1.54
CA VAL A 183 19.47 4.80 -1.64
C VAL A 183 20.30 4.72 -2.92
N GLN A 184 20.81 3.55 -3.27
CA GLN A 184 21.63 3.35 -4.47
C GLN A 184 20.83 3.55 -5.77
N LYS A 185 19.61 3.02 -5.84
CA LYS A 185 18.84 2.99 -7.10
C LYS A 185 18.02 4.25 -7.33
N LEU A 186 17.46 4.84 -6.27
CA LEU A 186 16.57 6.01 -6.38
C LEU A 186 17.32 7.34 -6.15
N PHE A 187 18.41 7.34 -5.37
CA PHE A 187 19.12 8.56 -4.97
C PHE A 187 20.58 8.58 -5.45
N ASP A 188 20.98 7.68 -6.34
CA ASP A 188 22.34 7.59 -6.88
C ASP A 188 23.42 7.46 -5.79
N GLY A 189 23.08 6.80 -4.69
CA GLY A 189 23.96 6.63 -3.52
C GLY A 189 24.07 7.86 -2.62
N ALA A 190 23.47 9.00 -2.97
CA ALA A 190 23.44 10.17 -2.09
C ALA A 190 22.42 9.96 -0.98
N PRO A 191 22.80 10.03 0.30
CA PRO A 191 21.89 9.73 1.40
C PRO A 191 20.75 10.77 1.48
N PRO A 192 19.47 10.35 1.37
CA PRO A 192 18.33 11.23 1.57
C PRO A 192 18.14 11.51 3.07
N ARG A 193 17.31 12.50 3.39
CA ARG A 193 16.84 12.64 4.76
C ARG A 193 15.94 11.47 5.13
N ALA A 194 16.39 10.63 6.07
CA ALA A 194 15.68 9.43 6.48
C ALA A 194 14.73 9.71 7.66
N PHE A 195 13.50 9.23 7.54
CA PHE A 195 12.51 9.22 8.61
C PHE A 195 12.12 7.76 8.88
N LEU A 196 12.61 7.23 9.99
CA LEU A 196 12.28 5.90 10.48
C LEU A 196 11.22 6.04 11.56
N ARG A 197 9.98 5.67 11.27
CA ARG A 197 8.90 5.71 12.25
C ARG A 197 8.61 4.30 12.75
N GLY A 198 8.44 4.17 14.05
CA GLY A 198 8.24 2.90 14.71
C GLY A 198 7.04 2.13 14.15
N PHE A 199 7.16 0.82 14.12
CA PHE A 199 6.09 -0.09 13.69
C PHE A 199 5.04 -0.31 14.78
N ASP A 200 5.14 0.39 15.90
CA ASP A 200 4.22 0.27 17.01
C ASP A 200 2.82 0.74 16.61
N ARG A 201 1.87 -0.13 16.78
CA ARG A 201 0.44 0.10 16.58
C ARG A 201 -0.27 -0.25 17.89
N PRO A 202 -0.25 0.66 18.88
CA PRO A 202 -0.77 0.37 20.23
C PRO A 202 -2.26 0.03 20.25
N ASN A 203 -2.98 0.37 19.20
CA ASN A 203 -4.38 0.03 19.02
C ASN A 203 -4.61 -1.39 18.47
N ILE A 204 -3.56 -2.14 18.08
CA ILE A 204 -3.68 -3.50 17.56
C ILE A 204 -3.17 -4.48 18.63
N HIS A 205 -4.07 -5.31 19.16
CA HIS A 205 -3.70 -6.39 20.07
C HIS A 205 -3.23 -7.61 19.29
N LEU A 206 -1.98 -8.04 19.55
CA LEU A 206 -1.37 -9.18 18.87
C LEU A 206 -1.54 -10.46 19.69
N ALA A 207 -2.17 -11.48 19.12
CA ALA A 207 -2.30 -12.79 19.73
C ALA A 207 -1.72 -13.89 18.83
N PHE A 208 -1.02 -14.84 19.46
CA PHE A 208 -0.47 -16.02 18.80
C PHE A 208 -1.00 -17.28 19.50
N ALA A 209 -1.38 -18.29 18.72
CA ALA A 209 -1.86 -19.55 19.24
C ALA A 209 -1.31 -20.74 18.43
N ALA A 210 -0.97 -21.82 19.12
CA ALA A 210 -0.59 -23.06 18.45
C ALA A 210 -1.77 -23.64 17.67
N LYS A 211 -1.53 -24.15 16.47
CA LYS A 211 -2.51 -24.88 15.66
C LYS A 211 -2.89 -26.17 16.36
N ASN A 212 -4.17 -26.30 16.67
CA ASN A 212 -4.74 -27.55 17.14
C ASN A 212 -5.88 -27.99 16.19
N THR A 213 -6.91 -27.18 16.07
CA THR A 213 -8.01 -27.32 15.12
C THR A 213 -8.20 -25.99 14.38
N PRO A 214 -7.33 -25.65 13.39
CA PRO A 214 -7.24 -24.31 12.84
C PRO A 214 -8.58 -23.75 12.34
N ARG A 215 -9.39 -24.59 11.68
CA ARG A 215 -10.74 -24.19 11.25
C ARG A 215 -11.62 -23.78 12.41
N ALA A 216 -11.70 -24.58 13.46
CA ALA A 216 -12.52 -24.27 14.63
C ALA A 216 -11.98 -23.05 15.40
N GLN A 217 -10.65 -22.92 15.50
CA GLN A 217 -10.01 -21.75 16.12
C GLN A 217 -10.39 -20.44 15.41
N ILE A 218 -10.39 -20.41 14.07
CA ILE A 218 -10.79 -19.23 13.28
C ILE A 218 -12.30 -18.98 13.42
N LEU A 219 -13.16 -20.01 13.35
CA LEU A 219 -14.60 -19.86 13.55
C LEU A 219 -14.93 -19.28 14.92
N ASN A 220 -14.32 -19.80 15.98
CA ASN A 220 -14.51 -19.29 17.34
C ASN A 220 -14.02 -17.83 17.47
N PHE A 221 -12.91 -17.49 16.84
CA PHE A 221 -12.39 -16.12 16.83
C PHE A 221 -13.35 -15.16 16.13
N ALA A 222 -13.90 -15.55 14.99
CA ALA A 222 -14.87 -14.77 14.22
C ALA A 222 -16.22 -14.66 14.98
N ALA A 223 -16.70 -15.75 15.59
CA ALA A 223 -17.96 -15.78 16.34
C ALA A 223 -17.98 -14.77 17.50
N ALA A 224 -16.85 -14.60 18.21
CA ALA A 224 -16.69 -13.59 19.26
C ALA A 224 -16.70 -12.14 18.72
N ARG A 225 -16.61 -11.95 17.41
CA ARG A 225 -16.52 -10.65 16.71
C ARG A 225 -17.60 -10.50 15.65
N LYS A 226 -18.76 -11.06 15.89
CA LYS A 226 -19.90 -11.05 14.96
C LYS A 226 -20.29 -9.62 14.59
N GLY A 227 -20.48 -9.38 13.30
CA GLY A 227 -20.82 -8.06 12.76
C GLY A 227 -19.64 -7.08 12.61
N GLN A 228 -18.40 -7.53 12.87
CA GLN A 228 -17.19 -6.75 12.64
C GLN A 228 -16.50 -7.19 11.35
N SER A 229 -16.01 -6.23 10.58
CA SER A 229 -15.22 -6.51 9.37
C SER A 229 -13.88 -7.13 9.74
N GLY A 230 -13.52 -8.20 9.04
CA GLY A 230 -12.28 -8.93 9.30
C GLY A 230 -11.64 -9.54 8.06
N ILE A 231 -10.36 -9.87 8.18
CA ILE A 231 -9.61 -10.58 7.13
C ILE A 231 -9.01 -11.86 7.72
N VAL A 232 -9.11 -12.96 6.98
CA VAL A 232 -8.44 -14.23 7.32
C VAL A 232 -7.46 -14.59 6.20
N TYR A 233 -6.19 -14.71 6.52
CA TYR A 233 -5.14 -15.11 5.58
C TYR A 233 -4.91 -16.61 5.62
N CYS A 234 -4.91 -17.23 4.43
CA CYS A 234 -4.67 -18.65 4.21
C CYS A 234 -3.52 -18.88 3.23
N GLY A 235 -2.78 -19.97 3.40
CA GLY A 235 -1.65 -20.33 2.56
C GLY A 235 -2.02 -20.89 1.18
N THR A 236 -3.25 -21.35 0.96
CA THR A 236 -3.68 -21.98 -0.30
C THR A 236 -5.10 -21.59 -0.71
N ARG A 237 -5.39 -21.64 -2.02
CA ARG A 237 -6.71 -21.36 -2.59
C ARG A 237 -7.80 -22.25 -2.00
N ALA A 238 -7.56 -23.56 -1.93
CA ALA A 238 -8.54 -24.53 -1.41
C ALA A 238 -8.89 -24.27 0.06
N LYS A 239 -7.90 -23.90 0.92
CA LYS A 239 -8.18 -23.50 2.31
C LYS A 239 -9.01 -22.23 2.37
N THR A 240 -8.71 -21.25 1.49
CA THR A 240 -9.43 -19.98 1.39
C THR A 240 -10.90 -20.20 1.10
N GLU A 241 -11.22 -20.99 0.08
CA GLU A 241 -12.59 -21.31 -0.31
C GLU A 241 -13.32 -22.12 0.78
N GLY A 242 -12.65 -23.14 1.33
CA GLY A 242 -13.20 -24.02 2.36
C GLY A 242 -13.50 -23.28 3.66
N LEU A 243 -12.64 -22.36 4.08
CA LEU A 243 -12.83 -21.59 5.29
C LEU A 243 -13.88 -20.49 5.12
N ALA A 244 -13.93 -19.84 3.94
CA ALA A 244 -15.00 -18.89 3.62
C ALA A 244 -16.38 -19.56 3.62
N LYS A 245 -16.46 -20.79 3.07
CA LYS A 245 -17.70 -21.60 3.15
C LYS A 245 -18.07 -21.90 4.60
N ALA A 246 -17.11 -22.31 5.41
CA ALA A 246 -17.35 -22.63 6.82
C ALA A 246 -17.87 -21.43 7.63
N LEU A 247 -17.32 -20.24 7.39
CA LEU A 247 -17.79 -19.00 8.02
C LEU A 247 -19.24 -18.67 7.59
N ARG A 248 -19.60 -18.88 6.32
CA ARG A 248 -20.99 -18.72 5.87
C ARG A 248 -21.94 -19.72 6.50
N ASP A 249 -21.52 -20.98 6.59
CA ASP A 249 -22.30 -22.03 7.25
C ASP A 249 -22.53 -21.74 8.75
N ASP A 250 -21.59 -20.98 9.38
CA ASP A 250 -21.68 -20.50 10.77
C ASP A 250 -22.42 -19.15 10.90
N GLY A 251 -23.03 -18.66 9.82
CA GLY A 251 -23.89 -17.48 9.82
C GLY A 251 -23.18 -16.13 9.70
N HIS A 252 -21.92 -16.13 9.21
CA HIS A 252 -21.20 -14.91 8.87
C HIS A 252 -21.37 -14.54 7.39
N VAL A 253 -21.28 -13.24 7.08
CA VAL A 253 -21.12 -12.79 5.69
C VAL A 253 -19.65 -12.91 5.33
N ALA A 254 -19.31 -13.88 4.48
CA ALA A 254 -17.91 -14.17 4.16
C ALA A 254 -17.69 -14.39 2.66
N LEU A 255 -16.63 -13.80 2.14
CA LEU A 255 -16.14 -13.95 0.77
C LEU A 255 -14.78 -14.64 0.76
N HIS A 256 -14.48 -15.36 -0.32
CA HIS A 256 -13.11 -15.81 -0.58
C HIS A 256 -12.46 -14.91 -1.62
N TYR A 257 -11.13 -14.82 -1.57
CA TYR A 257 -10.33 -14.04 -2.51
C TYR A 257 -8.97 -14.68 -2.76
N HIS A 258 -8.64 -14.97 -4.03
CA HIS A 258 -7.32 -15.48 -4.41
C HIS A 258 -7.02 -15.23 -5.88
N GLY A 259 -5.76 -15.32 -6.28
CA GLY A 259 -5.31 -15.06 -7.65
C GLY A 259 -5.85 -16.01 -8.74
N GLY A 260 -6.54 -17.09 -8.36
CA GLY A 260 -7.20 -18.00 -9.31
C GLY A 260 -8.63 -17.61 -9.67
N MET A 261 -9.18 -16.54 -9.07
CA MET A 261 -10.49 -16.02 -9.44
C MET A 261 -10.41 -15.15 -10.69
N GLU A 262 -11.51 -15.07 -11.42
CA GLU A 262 -11.64 -14.14 -12.54
C GLU A 262 -11.47 -12.69 -12.08
N ALA A 263 -10.97 -11.82 -12.96
CA ALA A 263 -10.66 -10.44 -12.60
C ALA A 263 -11.90 -9.67 -12.12
N GLU A 264 -13.06 -9.95 -12.72
CA GLU A 264 -14.31 -9.29 -12.35
C GLU A 264 -14.79 -9.74 -10.95
N ASP A 265 -14.73 -11.03 -10.63
CA ASP A 265 -15.10 -11.55 -9.32
C ASP A 265 -14.22 -10.96 -8.22
N ARG A 266 -12.92 -10.77 -8.49
CA ARG A 266 -12.00 -10.10 -7.56
C ARG A 266 -12.41 -8.65 -7.32
N ARG A 267 -12.75 -7.89 -8.37
CA ARG A 267 -13.22 -6.50 -8.25
C ARG A 267 -14.52 -6.40 -7.47
N ILE A 268 -15.43 -7.34 -7.69
CA ILE A 268 -16.70 -7.39 -6.93
C ILE A 268 -16.41 -7.64 -5.44
N ALA A 269 -15.55 -8.60 -5.12
CA ALA A 269 -15.19 -8.91 -3.73
C ALA A 269 -14.51 -7.73 -3.04
N GLU A 270 -13.57 -7.04 -3.71
CA GLU A 270 -12.90 -5.84 -3.22
C GLU A 270 -13.89 -4.71 -2.96
N ARG A 271 -14.76 -4.41 -3.91
CA ARG A 271 -15.79 -3.38 -3.79
C ARG A 271 -16.75 -3.66 -2.63
N ARG A 272 -17.24 -4.89 -2.54
CA ARG A 272 -18.13 -5.30 -1.46
C ARG A 272 -17.45 -5.14 -0.10
N PHE A 273 -16.19 -5.58 0.03
CA PHE A 273 -15.46 -5.44 1.28
C PHE A 273 -15.27 -3.97 1.68
N GLN A 274 -15.02 -3.08 0.72
CA GLN A 274 -14.89 -1.64 0.98
C GLN A 274 -16.21 -1.00 1.45
N GLN A 275 -17.35 -1.46 0.94
CA GLN A 275 -18.65 -0.81 1.13
C GLN A 275 -19.53 -1.45 2.22
N GLU A 276 -19.35 -2.74 2.47
CA GLU A 276 -20.19 -3.48 3.41
C GLU A 276 -19.54 -3.58 4.79
N ASP A 277 -20.34 -3.36 5.83
CA ASP A 277 -19.92 -3.55 7.22
C ASP A 277 -20.08 -5.01 7.64
N GLY A 278 -19.22 -5.45 8.56
CA GLY A 278 -19.30 -6.79 9.13
C GLY A 278 -18.96 -7.93 8.16
N LEU A 279 -18.40 -7.61 6.99
CA LEU A 279 -18.00 -8.60 6.00
C LEU A 279 -16.61 -9.17 6.32
N ILE A 280 -16.46 -10.48 6.21
CA ILE A 280 -15.21 -11.20 6.38
C ILE A 280 -14.67 -11.58 5.01
N VAL A 281 -13.40 -11.28 4.73
CA VAL A 281 -12.71 -11.80 3.56
C VAL A 281 -11.70 -12.85 3.97
N VAL A 282 -11.83 -14.05 3.41
CA VAL A 282 -10.83 -15.11 3.53
C VAL A 282 -9.97 -15.08 2.30
N ALA A 283 -8.67 -14.87 2.43
CA ALA A 283 -7.81 -14.59 1.29
C ALA A 283 -6.44 -15.26 1.35
N THR A 284 -5.83 -15.41 0.19
CA THR A 284 -4.37 -15.58 0.09
C THR A 284 -3.71 -14.20 0.15
N VAL A 285 -2.37 -14.16 0.21
CA VAL A 285 -1.57 -12.92 0.21
C VAL A 285 -1.88 -11.94 -0.94
N ALA A 286 -2.59 -12.41 -1.98
CA ALA A 286 -3.01 -11.55 -3.08
C ALA A 286 -4.06 -10.49 -2.69
N PHE A 287 -4.77 -10.69 -1.55
CA PHE A 287 -5.75 -9.72 -1.06
C PHE A 287 -5.09 -8.71 -0.15
N GLY A 288 -5.32 -7.46 -0.44
CA GLY A 288 -4.97 -6.39 0.47
C GLY A 288 -4.06 -5.33 -0.09
N MET A 289 -3.29 -5.55 -1.15
CA MET A 289 -2.64 -4.46 -1.86
C MET A 289 -3.73 -3.57 -2.48
N GLY A 290 -3.92 -2.36 -1.93
CA GLY A 290 -4.96 -1.42 -2.37
C GLY A 290 -6.24 -1.40 -1.53
N ILE A 291 -6.39 -2.24 -0.52
CA ILE A 291 -7.54 -2.17 0.41
C ILE A 291 -7.29 -1.07 1.44
N ASP A 292 -8.13 -0.04 1.42
CA ASP A 292 -8.08 1.09 2.36
C ASP A 292 -9.38 1.24 3.18
N LYS A 293 -9.88 0.12 3.72
CA LYS A 293 -11.01 0.12 4.66
C LYS A 293 -10.51 0.46 6.07
N PRO A 294 -10.96 1.57 6.67
CA PRO A 294 -10.41 2.05 7.94
C PRO A 294 -10.83 1.21 9.15
N ASP A 295 -12.00 0.60 9.11
CA ASP A 295 -12.71 -0.05 10.19
C ASP A 295 -12.58 -1.58 10.22
N ILE A 296 -11.50 -2.12 9.67
CA ILE A 296 -11.17 -3.55 9.85
C ILE A 296 -10.84 -3.78 11.33
N ARG A 297 -11.69 -4.54 12.01
CA ARG A 297 -11.56 -4.75 13.46
C ARG A 297 -10.66 -5.89 13.83
N TRP A 298 -10.43 -6.84 12.92
CA TRP A 298 -9.57 -7.97 13.20
C TRP A 298 -8.92 -8.58 11.96
N VAL A 299 -7.75 -9.16 12.18
CA VAL A 299 -7.01 -9.94 11.16
C VAL A 299 -6.61 -11.27 11.78
N ALA A 300 -6.89 -12.36 11.08
CA ALA A 300 -6.48 -13.70 11.50
C ALA A 300 -5.60 -14.37 10.44
N HIS A 301 -4.59 -15.11 10.88
CA HIS A 301 -3.74 -15.93 10.03
C HIS A 301 -4.00 -17.40 10.34
N ALA A 302 -4.62 -18.12 9.41
CA ALA A 302 -4.79 -19.57 9.49
C ALA A 302 -3.47 -20.32 9.20
N ASP A 303 -2.55 -19.68 8.49
CA ASP A 303 -1.19 -20.15 8.22
C ASP A 303 -0.20 -18.99 8.44
N LEU A 304 1.03 -19.28 8.88
CA LEU A 304 2.05 -18.26 9.12
C LEU A 304 2.35 -17.46 7.85
N PRO A 305 2.47 -16.13 7.93
CA PRO A 305 2.96 -15.28 6.85
C PRO A 305 4.34 -15.69 6.32
N LYS A 306 4.69 -15.25 5.11
CA LYS A 306 5.96 -15.62 4.48
C LYS A 306 7.17 -15.02 5.19
N SER A 307 7.05 -13.83 5.71
CA SER A 307 8.08 -13.07 6.40
C SER A 307 7.48 -12.19 7.48
N ILE A 308 8.31 -11.58 8.29
CA ILE A 308 7.89 -10.61 9.31
C ILE A 308 7.32 -9.35 8.66
N GLU A 309 7.86 -8.93 7.52
CA GLU A 309 7.40 -7.79 6.73
C GLU A 309 5.98 -8.04 6.21
N ALA A 310 5.74 -9.23 5.62
CA ALA A 310 4.40 -9.63 5.19
C ALA A 310 3.42 -9.64 6.37
N TYR A 311 3.84 -10.17 7.51
CA TYR A 311 3.03 -10.15 8.74
C TYR A 311 2.64 -8.72 9.12
N TYR A 312 3.60 -7.79 9.18
CA TYR A 312 3.33 -6.40 9.52
C TYR A 312 2.42 -5.70 8.51
N GLN A 313 2.58 -5.97 7.23
CA GLN A 313 1.70 -5.43 6.19
C GLN A 313 0.27 -5.97 6.33
N GLU A 314 0.10 -7.25 6.64
CA GLU A 314 -1.18 -7.91 6.77
C GLU A 314 -1.94 -7.46 8.03
N ILE A 315 -1.30 -7.47 9.21
CA ILE A 315 -1.92 -6.97 10.45
C ILE A 315 -2.14 -5.46 10.45
N GLY A 316 -1.27 -4.71 9.75
CA GLY A 316 -1.35 -3.26 9.64
C GLY A 316 -2.60 -2.76 8.91
N ARG A 317 -3.40 -3.65 8.32
CA ARG A 317 -4.71 -3.33 7.74
C ARG A 317 -5.77 -3.09 8.80
N ALA A 318 -5.61 -3.68 9.98
CA ALA A 318 -6.55 -3.52 11.08
C ALA A 318 -6.45 -2.13 11.73
N GLY A 319 -7.58 -1.58 12.15
CA GLY A 319 -7.64 -0.38 12.96
C GLY A 319 -6.96 0.86 12.36
N ARG A 320 -7.08 1.10 11.07
CA ARG A 320 -6.49 2.28 10.41
C ARG A 320 -7.10 3.60 10.89
N ASP A 321 -8.33 3.55 11.37
CA ASP A 321 -9.03 4.66 12.01
C ASP A 321 -8.52 4.97 13.44
N GLY A 322 -7.58 4.18 13.97
CA GLY A 322 -7.04 4.32 15.31
C GLY A 322 -7.86 3.61 16.40
N ALA A 323 -9.05 3.09 16.06
CA ALA A 323 -9.84 2.33 17.02
C ALA A 323 -9.21 0.95 17.33
N PRO A 324 -9.52 0.34 18.49
CA PRO A 324 -8.98 -0.95 18.86
C PRO A 324 -9.25 -2.02 17.82
N ALA A 325 -8.25 -2.84 17.54
CA ALA A 325 -8.31 -3.96 16.64
C ALA A 325 -7.52 -5.15 17.22
N GLU A 326 -7.84 -6.36 16.77
CA GLU A 326 -7.26 -7.58 17.30
C GLU A 326 -6.68 -8.44 16.17
N THR A 327 -5.63 -9.18 16.48
CA THR A 327 -5.08 -10.17 15.55
C THR A 327 -4.95 -11.53 16.22
N LEU A 328 -5.09 -12.58 15.42
CA LEU A 328 -4.81 -13.95 15.81
C LEU A 328 -3.93 -14.62 14.78
N THR A 329 -2.75 -15.06 15.17
CA THR A 329 -1.85 -15.81 14.28
C THR A 329 -1.70 -17.24 14.78
N LEU A 330 -2.18 -18.18 13.98
CA LEU A 330 -2.01 -19.60 14.23
C LEU A 330 -0.67 -20.08 13.69
N PHE A 331 0.07 -20.83 14.50
CA PHE A 331 1.37 -21.38 14.13
C PHE A 331 1.48 -22.87 14.47
N GLY A 332 2.23 -23.61 13.66
CA GLY A 332 2.47 -25.04 13.88
C GLY A 332 3.79 -25.51 13.26
N PRO A 333 4.24 -26.74 13.60
CA PRO A 333 5.50 -27.28 13.09
C PRO A 333 5.57 -27.34 11.55
N ASP A 334 4.44 -27.56 10.90
CA ASP A 334 4.39 -27.65 9.43
C ASP A 334 4.61 -26.30 8.76
N ASP A 335 4.16 -25.20 9.35
CA ASP A 335 4.44 -23.85 8.85
C ASP A 335 5.95 -23.57 8.89
N ILE A 336 6.62 -23.94 9.99
CA ILE A 336 8.06 -23.75 10.17
C ILE A 336 8.86 -24.58 9.15
N ARG A 337 8.44 -25.83 8.90
CA ARG A 337 9.06 -26.71 7.90
C ARG A 337 8.92 -26.17 6.47
N LEU A 338 7.73 -25.69 6.12
CA LEU A 338 7.44 -25.08 4.80
C LEU A 338 8.28 -23.83 4.58
N ARG A 339 8.45 -22.98 5.61
CA ARG A 339 9.25 -21.75 5.51
C ARG A 339 10.76 -22.03 5.42
N ARG A 340 11.25 -23.01 6.15
CA ARG A 340 12.67 -23.45 6.03
C ARG A 340 12.98 -23.97 4.63
N LYS A 341 12.08 -24.74 4.00
CA LYS A 341 12.25 -25.21 2.61
C LYS A 341 12.20 -24.07 1.59
N ALA A 342 11.37 -23.06 1.79
CA ALA A 342 11.27 -21.91 0.90
C ALA A 342 12.47 -20.95 0.99
N GLY A 343 13.20 -20.95 2.10
CA GLY A 343 14.43 -20.17 2.30
C GLY A 343 15.72 -20.92 1.98
N ASP A 344 15.66 -22.18 1.52
CA ASP A 344 16.83 -22.95 1.15
C ASP A 344 17.22 -22.62 -0.31
N PRO A 345 18.44 -22.09 -0.56
CA PRO A 345 18.91 -21.74 -1.90
C PRO A 345 18.84 -22.88 -2.92
N ASP A 346 18.91 -24.13 -2.47
CA ASP A 346 18.84 -25.32 -3.33
C ASP A 346 17.40 -25.65 -3.81
N THR A 347 16.37 -25.07 -3.18
CA THR A 347 14.97 -25.27 -3.59
C THR A 347 14.58 -24.32 -4.74
N LEU A 348 15.34 -23.25 -4.97
CA LEU A 348 15.12 -22.28 -6.07
C LEU A 348 15.77 -22.73 -7.40
N ARG A 349 16.50 -23.83 -7.42
CA ARG A 349 17.20 -24.37 -8.62
C ARG A 349 16.51 -25.57 -9.25
N ARG A 350 15.26 -25.91 -8.88
CA ARG A 350 14.48 -26.98 -9.50
C ARG A 350 13.21 -26.49 -10.15
#